data_7211d64c9e7ec2032e45d94364fb775b
#
_entry.id   7211d64c9e7ec2032e45d94364fb775b
#
_cell.length_a   1.000
_cell.length_b   1.000
_cell.length_c   1.000
_cell.angle_alpha   90.00
_cell.angle_beta   90.00
_cell.angle_gamma   90.00
#
_symmetry.space_group_name_H-M   'P 1'
#
loop_
_entity.id
_entity.type
_entity.pdbx_description
1 polymer ?
#
loop_
_entity_poly.entity_id
_entity_poly.type
_entity_poly.pdbx_seq_one_letter_code
_entity_poly.pdbx_strand_id
1 'polypeptide(L)'
;MSRRRRLAAVASVLLIVSGAALALAATRYAPGSGAGATARGAAVNGDAVWKAGTRPAPSFDLTDQRGRSVSLASLRGRPLLLTFLDSKCTTLCPIVGHQLGVVERHLGGQPVRLVIVSVDPADTRHTVAAAARKWGWHGHWQWLMGTPARIAPVWRAYGIGVQPTATDIAHSMAVYVIDGQGDERAGFLPPLAISRLVSDVRLLQRG
;
A
#
# COMPACT_ATOMS: atom_id res chain seq x y z
N MET A 1 -51.71 58.20 -22.20
CA MET A 1 -50.35 57.59 -22.09
C MET A 1 -50.06 56.80 -23.36
N SER A 2 -49.07 57.21 -24.15
CA SER A 2 -48.82 56.67 -25.50
C SER A 2 -48.23 55.26 -25.46
N ARG A 3 -48.56 54.47 -26.46
CA ARG A 3 -48.09 53.08 -26.65
C ARG A 3 -46.55 52.95 -26.48
N ARG A 4 -45.80 53.97 -26.86
CA ARG A 4 -44.32 54.04 -26.71
C ARG A 4 -43.87 54.05 -25.26
N ARG A 5 -44.60 54.70 -24.30
CA ARG A 5 -44.21 54.66 -22.87
C ARG A 5 -44.43 53.30 -22.22
N ARG A 6 -45.42 52.53 -22.68
CA ARG A 6 -45.66 51.16 -22.16
C ARG A 6 -44.58 50.18 -22.62
N LEU A 7 -44.08 50.33 -23.86
CA LEU A 7 -43.01 49.49 -24.38
C LEU A 7 -41.65 49.77 -23.71
N ALA A 8 -41.38 51.01 -23.39
CA ALA A 8 -40.15 51.37 -22.66
C ALA A 8 -40.13 50.84 -21.22
N ALA A 9 -41.30 50.85 -20.54
CA ALA A 9 -41.41 50.30 -19.18
C ALA A 9 -41.22 48.77 -19.14
N VAL A 10 -41.75 48.04 -20.15
CA VAL A 10 -41.59 46.61 -20.22
C VAL A 10 -40.16 46.21 -20.55
N ALA A 11 -39.46 46.94 -21.42
CA ALA A 11 -38.07 46.71 -21.73
C ALA A 11 -37.15 46.91 -20.55
N SER A 12 -37.41 47.96 -19.71
CA SER A 12 -36.59 48.20 -18.51
C SER A 12 -36.76 47.13 -17.44
N VAL A 13 -37.97 46.62 -17.25
CA VAL A 13 -38.24 45.52 -16.29
C VAL A 13 -37.54 44.20 -16.73
N LEU A 14 -37.56 43.92 -18.01
CA LEU A 14 -36.89 42.71 -18.54
C LEU A 14 -35.37 42.75 -18.40
N LEU A 15 -34.77 43.93 -18.55
CA LEU A 15 -33.31 44.11 -18.35
C LEU A 15 -32.91 43.95 -16.87
N ILE A 16 -33.73 44.41 -15.94
CA ILE A 16 -33.41 44.31 -14.48
C ILE A 16 -33.55 42.84 -14.05
N VAL A 17 -34.57 42.10 -14.54
CA VAL A 17 -34.73 40.67 -14.21
C VAL A 17 -33.60 39.81 -14.80
N SER A 18 -33.14 40.11 -16.01
CA SER A 18 -32.04 39.40 -16.63
C SER A 18 -30.70 39.68 -15.92
N GLY A 19 -30.48 40.91 -15.45
CA GLY A 19 -29.26 41.26 -14.69
C GLY A 19 -29.22 40.55 -13.33
N ALA A 20 -30.36 40.49 -12.61
CA ALA A 20 -30.45 39.82 -11.32
C ALA A 20 -30.24 38.28 -11.44
N ALA A 21 -30.77 37.66 -12.52
CA ALA A 21 -30.59 36.24 -12.74
C ALA A 21 -29.12 35.88 -13.07
N LEU A 22 -28.41 36.73 -13.80
CA LEU A 22 -26.98 36.52 -14.08
C LEU A 22 -26.11 36.70 -12.83
N ALA A 23 -26.45 37.67 -11.96
CA ALA A 23 -25.73 37.88 -10.70
C ALA A 23 -25.92 36.72 -9.71
N LEU A 24 -27.12 36.12 -9.64
CA LEU A 24 -27.35 34.94 -8.81
C LEU A 24 -26.68 33.67 -9.35
N ALA A 25 -26.52 33.53 -10.67
CA ALA A 25 -25.79 32.41 -11.27
C ALA A 25 -24.28 32.54 -11.03
N ALA A 26 -23.71 33.73 -11.05
CA ALA A 26 -22.29 33.96 -10.81
C ALA A 26 -21.89 33.68 -9.35
N THR A 27 -22.76 33.91 -8.38
CA THR A 27 -22.50 33.62 -6.96
C THR A 27 -22.58 32.11 -6.62
N ARG A 28 -23.20 31.31 -7.48
CA ARG A 28 -23.26 29.85 -7.31
C ARG A 28 -22.09 29.10 -7.98
N TYR A 29 -21.30 29.78 -8.80
CA TYR A 29 -20.16 29.22 -9.53
C TYR A 29 -18.82 29.88 -9.13
N ALA A 30 -18.72 30.36 -7.89
CA ALA A 30 -17.41 30.65 -7.34
C ALA A 30 -16.70 29.28 -7.14
N PRO A 31 -15.60 29.00 -7.86
CA PRO A 31 -14.78 27.86 -7.50
C PRO A 31 -14.32 28.10 -6.06
N GLY A 32 -14.82 27.26 -5.15
CA GLY A 32 -14.41 27.30 -3.78
C GLY A 32 -12.89 27.22 -3.73
N SER A 33 -12.24 28.29 -3.34
CA SER A 33 -10.83 28.31 -2.96
C SER A 33 -10.71 27.45 -1.70
N GLY A 34 -10.65 26.16 -1.90
CA GLY A 34 -10.36 25.17 -0.87
C GLY A 34 -8.90 25.26 -0.44
N ALA A 35 -8.52 26.40 0.13
CA ALA A 35 -7.35 26.52 0.95
C ALA A 35 -7.63 25.81 2.26
N GLY A 36 -7.17 24.56 2.40
CA GLY A 36 -7.33 23.80 3.62
C GLY A 36 -7.54 22.30 3.43
N ALA A 37 -7.07 21.72 2.32
CA ALA A 37 -6.84 20.28 2.30
C ALA A 37 -5.65 19.98 3.22
N THR A 38 -5.92 19.94 4.53
CA THR A 38 -5.03 19.25 5.46
C THR A 38 -4.72 17.87 4.88
N ALA A 39 -3.46 17.52 4.81
CA ALA A 39 -2.92 16.25 4.27
C ALA A 39 -3.39 15.03 5.08
N ARG A 40 -4.68 14.93 5.35
CA ARG A 40 -5.33 13.75 5.92
C ARG A 40 -5.92 12.93 4.80
N GLY A 41 -5.13 11.97 4.29
CA GLY A 41 -5.63 10.93 3.41
C GLY A 41 -5.07 10.92 2.01
N ALA A 42 -3.79 11.15 1.84
CA ALA A 42 -3.16 10.77 0.58
C ALA A 42 -3.43 9.27 0.36
N ALA A 43 -4.13 8.98 -0.73
CA ALA A 43 -4.58 7.63 -1.03
C ALA A 43 -3.42 6.79 -1.51
N VAL A 44 -3.22 5.62 -0.92
CA VAL A 44 -2.36 4.57 -1.47
C VAL A 44 -2.98 3.98 -2.74
N ASN A 45 -2.17 3.36 -3.60
CA ASN A 45 -2.54 2.96 -4.97
C ASN A 45 -2.32 1.47 -5.24
N GLY A 46 -2.38 0.61 -4.22
CA GLY A 46 -2.31 -0.84 -4.38
C GLY A 46 -3.45 -1.42 -5.22
N ASP A 47 -3.37 -2.72 -5.52
CA ASP A 47 -4.46 -3.48 -6.16
C ASP A 47 -5.64 -3.67 -5.21
N ALA A 48 -5.37 -3.67 -3.90
CA ALA A 48 -6.35 -3.47 -2.83
C ALA A 48 -5.86 -2.33 -1.93
N VAL A 49 -6.78 -1.50 -1.43
CA VAL A 49 -6.45 -0.35 -0.57
C VAL A 49 -7.40 -0.25 0.63
N TRP A 50 -6.85 0.17 1.76
CA TRP A 50 -7.61 0.35 3.01
C TRP A 50 -7.30 1.71 3.63
N LYS A 51 -8.32 2.28 4.26
CA LYS A 51 -8.18 3.53 5.01
C LYS A 51 -7.36 3.28 6.29
N ALA A 52 -6.62 4.29 6.74
CA ALA A 52 -5.92 4.24 8.02
C ALA A 52 -6.88 3.91 9.18
N GLY A 53 -6.46 3.04 10.10
CA GLY A 53 -7.21 2.64 11.27
C GLY A 53 -8.39 1.68 10.99
N THR A 54 -8.57 1.21 9.74
CA THR A 54 -9.72 0.35 9.41
C THR A 54 -9.37 -1.12 9.27
N ARG A 55 -8.09 -1.46 9.12
CA ARG A 55 -7.62 -2.83 8.91
C ARG A 55 -6.31 -3.09 9.65
N PRO A 56 -6.36 -3.39 10.96
CA PRO A 56 -5.19 -3.83 11.70
C PRO A 56 -4.58 -5.06 11.04
N ALA A 57 -3.27 -5.02 10.78
CA ALA A 57 -2.56 -6.16 10.23
C ALA A 57 -2.54 -7.31 11.25
N PRO A 58 -2.75 -8.56 10.83
CA PRO A 58 -2.69 -9.71 11.71
C PRO A 58 -1.37 -9.82 12.46
N SER A 59 -1.44 -10.03 13.76
CA SER A 59 -0.26 -10.15 14.61
C SER A 59 0.50 -11.46 14.35
N PHE A 60 1.81 -11.40 14.54
CA PHE A 60 2.70 -12.57 14.54
C PHE A 60 3.82 -12.38 15.56
N ASP A 61 4.42 -13.49 15.96
CA ASP A 61 5.66 -13.56 16.72
C ASP A 61 6.46 -14.77 16.20
N LEU A 62 7.48 -14.50 15.41
CA LEU A 62 8.30 -15.48 14.70
C LEU A 62 9.79 -15.20 14.93
N THR A 63 10.65 -16.08 14.42
CA THR A 63 12.09 -15.92 14.57
C THR A 63 12.71 -15.52 13.22
N ASP A 64 13.54 -14.48 13.20
CA ASP A 64 14.23 -14.06 11.97
C ASP A 64 15.43 -14.98 11.64
N GLN A 65 16.03 -14.77 10.46
CA GLN A 65 17.20 -15.52 9.98
C GLN A 65 18.45 -15.36 10.87
N ARG A 66 18.43 -14.47 11.85
CA ARG A 66 19.51 -14.26 12.82
C ARG A 66 19.19 -14.87 14.19
N GLY A 67 18.05 -15.55 14.32
CA GLY A 67 17.60 -16.17 15.56
C GLY A 67 16.93 -15.20 16.55
N ARG A 68 16.57 -13.99 16.13
CA ARG A 68 15.89 -12.98 16.98
C ARG A 68 14.39 -13.13 16.88
N SER A 69 13.70 -12.99 18.02
CA SER A 69 12.23 -12.89 18.00
C SER A 69 11.81 -11.57 17.36
N VAL A 70 10.82 -11.65 16.48
CA VAL A 70 10.25 -10.53 15.75
C VAL A 70 8.73 -10.63 15.79
N SER A 71 8.09 -9.65 16.38
CA SER A 71 6.64 -9.51 16.38
C SER A 71 6.23 -8.31 15.51
N LEU A 72 4.99 -8.31 15.00
CA LEU A 72 4.48 -7.14 14.28
C LEU A 72 4.54 -5.88 15.16
N ALA A 73 4.29 -6.01 16.47
CA ALA A 73 4.36 -4.90 17.43
C ALA A 73 5.77 -4.29 17.50
N SER A 74 6.83 -5.12 17.40
CA SER A 74 8.23 -4.65 17.41
C SER A 74 8.64 -3.93 16.12
N LEU A 75 7.84 -4.02 15.08
CA LEU A 75 8.07 -3.40 13.78
C LEU A 75 7.35 -2.06 13.59
N ARG A 76 6.54 -1.64 14.55
CA ARG A 76 5.81 -0.36 14.49
C ARG A 76 6.76 0.85 14.43
N GLY A 77 6.20 2.02 14.12
CA GLY A 77 6.90 3.30 14.02
C GLY A 77 7.43 3.64 12.62
N ARG A 78 7.42 2.68 11.70
CA ARG A 78 7.79 2.91 10.28
C ARG A 78 7.02 1.98 9.36
N PRO A 79 6.71 2.38 8.12
CA PRO A 79 6.09 1.50 7.15
C PRO A 79 6.97 0.28 6.88
N LEU A 80 6.33 -0.85 6.61
CA LEU A 80 7.00 -2.08 6.19
C LEU A 80 6.31 -2.72 4.99
N LEU A 81 7.06 -3.51 4.24
CA LEU A 81 6.57 -4.40 3.20
C LEU A 81 6.58 -5.82 3.76
N LEU A 82 5.42 -6.45 3.82
CA LEU A 82 5.27 -7.83 4.25
C LEU A 82 4.91 -8.71 3.07
N THR A 83 5.63 -9.82 2.89
CA THR A 83 5.34 -10.81 1.85
C THR A 83 5.63 -12.23 2.33
N PHE A 84 5.29 -13.21 1.48
CA PHE A 84 5.37 -14.65 1.78
C PHE A 84 6.13 -15.32 0.66
N LEU A 85 7.32 -15.86 0.94
CA LEU A 85 8.21 -16.43 -0.06
C LEU A 85 8.80 -17.76 0.42
N ASP A 86 9.22 -18.56 -0.56
CA ASP A 86 10.07 -19.74 -0.42
C ASP A 86 11.46 -19.42 -0.98
N SER A 87 12.51 -19.65 -0.20
CA SER A 87 13.89 -19.38 -0.62
C SER A 87 14.39 -20.34 -1.71
N LYS A 88 13.73 -21.46 -1.89
CA LYS A 88 14.08 -22.53 -2.85
C LYS A 88 13.20 -22.51 -4.09
N CYS A 89 12.12 -21.76 -4.09
CA CYS A 89 11.24 -21.60 -5.23
C CYS A 89 12.00 -21.10 -6.47
N THR A 90 11.69 -21.68 -7.61
CA THR A 90 12.37 -21.36 -8.88
C THR A 90 11.47 -20.64 -9.89
N THR A 91 10.22 -20.40 -9.55
CA THR A 91 9.20 -19.83 -10.44
C THR A 91 8.90 -18.36 -10.13
N LEU A 92 7.92 -18.10 -9.29
CA LEU A 92 7.41 -16.73 -9.04
C LEU A 92 8.21 -15.98 -7.95
N CYS A 93 8.70 -16.68 -6.92
CA CYS A 93 9.42 -16.02 -5.83
C CYS A 93 10.68 -15.24 -6.29
N PRO A 94 11.51 -15.76 -7.23
CA PRO A 94 12.62 -14.97 -7.78
C PRO A 94 12.17 -13.68 -8.47
N ILE A 95 11.06 -13.72 -9.20
CA ILE A 95 10.51 -12.54 -9.90
C ILE A 95 10.13 -11.47 -8.88
N VAL A 96 9.33 -11.84 -7.88
CA VAL A 96 8.91 -10.92 -6.82
C VAL A 96 10.11 -10.46 -5.99
N GLY A 97 11.03 -11.37 -5.67
CA GLY A 97 12.26 -11.03 -4.95
C GLY A 97 13.09 -9.97 -5.67
N HIS A 98 13.33 -10.13 -6.97
CA HIS A 98 14.02 -9.12 -7.78
C HIS A 98 13.27 -7.80 -7.83
N GLN A 99 11.93 -7.83 -7.99
CA GLN A 99 11.11 -6.61 -7.99
C GLN A 99 11.19 -5.87 -6.65
N LEU A 100 11.19 -6.57 -5.52
CA LEU A 100 11.38 -5.98 -4.20
C LEU A 100 12.78 -5.35 -4.05
N GLY A 101 13.82 -5.97 -4.59
CA GLY A 101 15.16 -5.37 -4.66
C GLY A 101 15.19 -4.10 -5.50
N VAL A 102 14.40 -4.02 -6.57
CA VAL A 102 14.22 -2.78 -7.37
C VAL A 102 13.51 -1.71 -6.53
N VAL A 103 12.44 -2.07 -5.81
CA VAL A 103 11.72 -1.16 -4.90
C VAL A 103 12.68 -0.58 -3.85
N GLU A 104 13.48 -1.42 -3.22
CA GLU A 104 14.47 -1.01 -2.21
C GLU A 104 15.45 0.04 -2.78
N ARG A 105 16.00 -0.19 -3.97
CA ARG A 105 16.89 0.78 -4.64
C ARG A 105 16.20 2.09 -4.96
N HIS A 106 14.94 2.07 -5.41
CA HIS A 106 14.18 3.29 -5.71
C HIS A 106 13.84 4.10 -4.46
N LEU A 107 13.76 3.47 -3.30
CA LEU A 107 13.57 4.17 -2.04
C LEU A 107 14.85 4.91 -1.57
N GLY A 108 16.00 4.64 -2.21
CA GLY A 108 17.20 5.50 -2.11
C GLY A 108 17.76 5.61 -0.70
N GLY A 109 17.84 4.50 0.05
CA GLY A 109 18.33 4.51 1.43
C GLY A 109 17.30 5.00 2.46
N GLN A 110 16.11 5.38 2.05
CA GLN A 110 14.98 5.55 2.97
C GLN A 110 14.66 4.17 3.55
N PRO A 111 14.81 3.97 4.87
CA PRO A 111 14.69 2.63 5.44
C PRO A 111 13.25 2.13 5.38
N VAL A 112 12.95 1.31 4.39
CA VAL A 112 11.77 0.44 4.41
C VAL A 112 12.18 -0.90 5.00
N ARG A 113 11.37 -1.44 5.88
CA ARG A 113 11.57 -2.80 6.38
C ARG A 113 10.94 -3.78 5.41
N LEU A 114 11.75 -4.65 4.84
CA LEU A 114 11.26 -5.78 4.05
C LEU A 114 11.16 -7.00 4.97
N VAL A 115 9.94 -7.45 5.21
CA VAL A 115 9.64 -8.57 6.10
C VAL A 115 9.06 -9.71 5.27
N ILE A 116 9.69 -10.85 5.31
CA ILE A 116 9.26 -12.05 4.62
C ILE A 116 8.85 -13.09 5.66
N VAL A 117 7.68 -13.69 5.49
CA VAL A 117 7.29 -14.90 6.21
C VAL A 117 7.55 -16.08 5.30
N SER A 118 8.35 -17.02 5.76
CA SER A 118 8.64 -18.25 5.02
C SER A 118 7.36 -19.05 4.77
N VAL A 119 7.18 -19.56 3.55
CA VAL A 119 6.14 -20.56 3.26
C VAL A 119 6.69 -21.98 3.27
N ASP A 120 8.02 -22.15 3.28
CA ASP A 120 8.68 -23.43 3.45
C ASP A 120 9.21 -23.58 4.88
N PRO A 121 8.67 -24.51 5.69
CA PRO A 121 9.21 -24.79 7.02
C PRO A 121 10.65 -25.30 7.02
N ALA A 122 11.15 -25.76 5.87
CA ALA A 122 12.53 -26.23 5.70
C ALA A 122 13.50 -25.11 5.27
N ASP A 123 13.04 -23.85 5.19
CA ASP A 123 13.93 -22.70 5.01
C ASP A 123 14.93 -22.60 6.17
N THR A 124 16.16 -22.32 5.81
CA THR A 124 17.26 -22.15 6.74
C THR A 124 17.91 -20.78 6.58
N ARG A 125 18.63 -20.32 7.59
CA ARG A 125 19.47 -19.12 7.52
C ARG A 125 20.33 -19.08 6.25
N HIS A 126 20.87 -20.23 5.84
CA HIS A 126 21.70 -20.33 4.64
C HIS A 126 20.91 -20.14 3.35
N THR A 127 19.77 -20.83 3.20
CA THR A 127 18.94 -20.75 1.98
C THR A 127 18.35 -19.39 1.79
N VAL A 128 17.80 -18.75 2.85
CA VAL A 128 17.24 -17.40 2.76
C VAL A 128 18.29 -16.33 2.50
N ALA A 129 19.51 -16.47 3.05
CA ALA A 129 20.61 -15.57 2.73
C ALA A 129 21.09 -15.71 1.28
N ALA A 130 21.10 -16.93 0.74
CA ALA A 130 21.41 -17.19 -0.67
C ALA A 130 20.36 -16.54 -1.59
N ALA A 131 19.08 -16.73 -1.29
CA ALA A 131 17.97 -16.13 -2.04
C ALA A 131 18.06 -14.57 -2.01
N ALA A 132 18.24 -13.97 -0.86
CA ALA A 132 18.36 -12.52 -0.71
C ALA A 132 19.52 -11.94 -1.55
N ARG A 133 20.69 -12.60 -1.55
CA ARG A 133 21.81 -12.20 -2.42
C ARG A 133 21.48 -12.35 -3.90
N LYS A 134 20.88 -13.48 -4.29
CA LYS A 134 20.49 -13.75 -5.69
C LYS A 134 19.48 -12.72 -6.19
N TRP A 135 18.58 -12.24 -5.32
CA TRP A 135 17.55 -11.26 -5.68
C TRP A 135 18.00 -9.80 -5.53
N GLY A 136 19.26 -9.57 -5.11
CA GLY A 136 19.89 -8.25 -5.05
C GLY A 136 19.37 -7.40 -3.89
N TRP A 137 19.08 -8.00 -2.73
CA TRP A 137 18.70 -7.28 -1.52
C TRP A 137 19.94 -6.82 -0.76
N HIS A 138 20.02 -5.52 -0.50
CA HIS A 138 21.16 -4.88 0.16
C HIS A 138 20.80 -4.15 1.46
N GLY A 139 19.52 -3.90 1.72
CA GLY A 139 19.05 -3.11 2.85
C GLY A 139 18.62 -3.92 4.07
N HIS A 140 17.61 -3.42 4.76
CA HIS A 140 17.11 -4.00 6.00
C HIS A 140 15.97 -4.99 5.72
N TRP A 141 16.32 -6.26 5.54
CA TRP A 141 15.34 -7.34 5.40
C TRP A 141 15.36 -8.30 6.59
N GLN A 142 14.21 -8.88 6.88
CA GLN A 142 14.02 -9.90 7.90
C GLN A 142 13.21 -11.03 7.28
N TRP A 143 13.77 -12.26 7.33
CA TRP A 143 13.08 -13.46 6.87
C TRP A 143 12.66 -14.27 8.08
N LEU A 144 11.35 -14.29 8.33
CA LEU A 144 10.75 -14.91 9.50
C LEU A 144 10.50 -16.37 9.22
N MET A 145 11.03 -17.21 10.06
CA MET A 145 10.99 -18.67 9.97
C MET A 145 10.35 -19.25 11.22
N GLY A 146 9.94 -20.51 11.14
CA GLY A 146 9.39 -21.23 12.27
C GLY A 146 8.93 -22.62 11.90
N THR A 147 8.48 -23.37 12.88
CA THR A 147 7.83 -24.67 12.64
C THR A 147 6.49 -24.47 11.93
N PRO A 148 5.97 -25.49 11.22
CA PRO A 148 4.63 -25.43 10.60
C PRO A 148 3.55 -24.91 11.54
N ALA A 149 3.57 -25.34 12.79
CA ALA A 149 2.60 -24.93 13.82
C ALA A 149 2.65 -23.41 14.13
N ARG A 150 3.81 -22.77 13.94
CA ARG A 150 3.98 -21.34 14.20
C ARG A 150 3.72 -20.47 12.95
N ILE A 151 4.13 -20.91 11.77
CA ILE A 151 4.00 -20.09 10.56
C ILE A 151 2.65 -20.25 9.85
N ALA A 152 2.02 -21.42 9.88
CA ALA A 152 0.74 -21.66 9.21
C ALA A 152 -0.43 -20.80 9.73
N PRO A 153 -0.55 -20.47 11.01
CA PRO A 153 -1.54 -19.48 11.47
C PRO A 153 -1.35 -18.10 10.84
N VAL A 154 -0.08 -17.68 10.62
CA VAL A 154 0.23 -16.39 10.00
C VAL A 154 -0.20 -16.39 8.53
N TRP A 155 0.11 -17.44 7.76
CA TRP A 155 -0.38 -17.56 6.39
C TRP A 155 -1.89 -17.39 6.29
N ARG A 156 -2.64 -18.14 7.12
CA ARG A 156 -4.11 -18.07 7.13
C ARG A 156 -4.63 -16.69 7.50
N ALA A 157 -4.01 -16.03 8.49
CA ALA A 157 -4.43 -14.71 8.95
C ALA A 157 -4.27 -13.64 7.85
N TYR A 158 -3.25 -13.78 6.99
CA TYR A 158 -3.02 -12.90 5.83
C TYR A 158 -3.68 -13.42 4.54
N GLY A 159 -4.48 -14.47 4.61
CA GLY A 159 -5.17 -15.02 3.43
C GLY A 159 -4.25 -15.72 2.43
N ILE A 160 -3.08 -16.17 2.87
CA ILE A 160 -2.12 -16.89 2.03
C ILE A 160 -2.45 -18.38 2.07
N GLY A 161 -2.93 -18.91 0.93
CA GLY A 161 -3.08 -20.33 0.73
C GLY A 161 -1.71 -20.97 0.47
N VAL A 162 -1.37 -22.02 1.20
CA VAL A 162 -0.10 -22.75 1.06
C VAL A 162 -0.44 -24.23 0.91
N GLN A 163 0.04 -24.85 -0.17
CA GLN A 163 -0.21 -26.25 -0.51
C GLN A 163 1.09 -26.92 -0.96
N PRO A 164 1.66 -27.83 -0.18
CA PRO A 164 2.79 -28.65 -0.62
C PRO A 164 2.41 -29.50 -1.83
N THR A 165 3.31 -29.58 -2.79
CA THR A 165 3.24 -30.50 -3.93
C THR A 165 4.37 -31.53 -3.84
N ALA A 166 4.47 -32.44 -4.79
CA ALA A 166 5.55 -33.44 -4.81
C ALA A 166 6.96 -32.83 -4.96
N THR A 167 7.08 -31.67 -5.58
CA THR A 167 8.37 -31.07 -5.97
C THR A 167 8.53 -29.62 -5.53
N ASP A 168 7.46 -28.96 -5.03
CA ASP A 168 7.45 -27.52 -4.73
C ASP A 168 6.36 -27.22 -3.70
N ILE A 169 6.27 -25.94 -3.28
CA ILE A 169 5.19 -25.43 -2.45
C ILE A 169 4.40 -24.40 -3.26
N ALA A 170 3.20 -24.81 -3.70
CA ALA A 170 2.27 -23.87 -4.33
C ALA A 170 1.68 -22.96 -3.25
N HIS A 171 1.76 -21.66 -3.45
CA HIS A 171 1.14 -20.70 -2.55
C HIS A 171 0.64 -19.44 -3.27
N SER A 172 -0.38 -18.81 -2.71
CA SER A 172 -0.79 -17.49 -3.16
C SER A 172 0.23 -16.44 -2.71
N MET A 173 0.39 -15.37 -3.50
CA MET A 173 1.38 -14.35 -3.25
C MET A 173 0.76 -12.96 -3.24
N ALA A 174 1.13 -12.18 -2.23
CA ALA A 174 0.80 -10.77 -2.11
C ALA A 174 1.94 -10.03 -1.39
N VAL A 175 2.07 -8.74 -1.67
CA VAL A 175 2.91 -7.81 -0.91
C VAL A 175 1.99 -6.82 -0.22
N TYR A 176 2.02 -6.81 1.09
CA TYR A 176 1.25 -5.88 1.93
C TYR A 176 2.12 -4.69 2.30
N VAL A 177 1.58 -3.49 2.16
CA VAL A 177 2.15 -2.26 2.72
C VAL A 177 1.43 -2.02 4.04
N ILE A 178 2.18 -2.09 5.14
CA ILE A 178 1.69 -1.87 6.50
C ILE A 178 2.30 -0.57 7.00
N ASP A 179 1.47 0.31 7.58
CA ASP A 179 1.96 1.60 8.08
C ASP A 179 2.63 1.50 9.46
N GLY A 180 3.14 2.63 9.95
CA GLY A 180 3.83 2.69 11.25
C GLY A 180 2.93 2.40 12.46
N GLN A 181 1.62 2.47 12.32
CA GLN A 181 0.64 2.11 13.34
C GLN A 181 0.34 0.60 13.35
N GLY A 182 0.72 -0.10 12.28
CA GLY A 182 0.50 -1.52 12.12
C GLY A 182 -0.80 -1.86 11.38
N ASP A 183 -1.32 -0.92 10.58
CA ASP A 183 -2.50 -1.14 9.74
C ASP A 183 -2.09 -1.51 8.31
N GLU A 184 -2.77 -2.49 7.71
CA GLU A 184 -2.67 -2.74 6.28
C GLU A 184 -3.24 -1.53 5.52
N ARG A 185 -2.45 -0.98 4.60
CA ARG A 185 -2.83 0.20 3.81
C ARG A 185 -3.02 -0.14 2.33
N ALA A 186 -2.20 -1.04 1.80
CA ALA A 186 -2.31 -1.51 0.43
C ALA A 186 -1.85 -2.97 0.30
N GLY A 187 -2.43 -3.67 -0.68
CA GLY A 187 -1.99 -4.98 -1.14
C GLY A 187 -1.64 -4.92 -2.62
N PHE A 188 -0.55 -5.58 -2.99
CA PHE A 188 -0.08 -5.70 -4.38
C PHE A 188 0.04 -7.15 -4.77
N LEU A 189 -0.46 -7.50 -5.96
CA LEU A 189 -0.32 -8.82 -6.56
C LEU A 189 0.79 -8.81 -7.61
N PRO A 190 1.51 -9.91 -7.80
CA PRO A 190 2.48 -10.04 -8.89
C PRO A 190 1.81 -10.02 -10.28
N PRO A 191 2.46 -9.42 -11.29
CA PRO A 191 3.72 -8.67 -11.23
C PRO A 191 3.54 -7.32 -10.52
N LEU A 192 4.50 -6.95 -9.65
CA LEU A 192 4.37 -5.76 -8.81
C LEU A 192 4.43 -4.47 -9.65
N ALA A 193 3.48 -3.58 -9.42
CA ALA A 193 3.51 -2.22 -9.96
C ALA A 193 4.51 -1.36 -9.16
N ILE A 194 5.81 -1.50 -9.45
CA ILE A 194 6.93 -0.96 -8.68
C ILE A 194 6.78 0.53 -8.39
N SER A 195 6.41 1.34 -9.38
CA SER A 195 6.25 2.79 -9.20
C SER A 195 5.15 3.14 -8.21
N ARG A 196 4.00 2.43 -8.25
CA ARG A 196 2.90 2.60 -7.29
C ARG A 196 3.34 2.19 -5.89
N LEU A 197 3.99 1.03 -5.76
CA LEU A 197 4.49 0.53 -4.47
C LEU A 197 5.50 1.48 -3.83
N VAL A 198 6.45 2.00 -4.60
CA VAL A 198 7.41 3.02 -4.14
C VAL A 198 6.71 4.30 -3.71
N SER A 199 5.71 4.75 -4.48
CA SER A 199 4.91 5.94 -4.14
C SER A 199 4.18 5.78 -2.82
N ASP A 200 3.53 4.62 -2.61
CA ASP A 200 2.77 4.33 -1.40
C ASP A 200 3.66 4.26 -0.15
N VAL A 201 4.84 3.62 -0.26
CA VAL A 201 5.81 3.58 0.85
C VAL A 201 6.27 5.00 1.20
N ARG A 202 6.67 5.81 0.21
CA ARG A 202 7.10 7.20 0.44
C ARG A 202 6.01 8.05 1.06
N LEU A 203 4.77 7.83 0.67
CA LEU A 203 3.62 8.51 1.22
C LEU A 203 3.49 8.22 2.72
N LEU A 204 3.55 6.94 3.10
CA LEU A 204 3.39 6.49 4.48
C LEU A 204 4.61 6.81 5.37
N GLN A 205 5.77 7.11 4.77
CA GLN A 205 6.96 7.57 5.51
C GLN A 205 6.89 9.03 5.94
N ARG A 206 6.00 9.84 5.32
CA ARG A 206 5.84 11.27 5.61
C ARG A 206 4.72 11.58 6.60
N GLY A 207 3.86 10.63 6.91
CA GLY A 207 2.76 10.73 7.87
C GLY A 207 3.11 10.08 9.18
#